data_d0f6e66c4048f135f914c09429c5a3db
#
_entry.id   d0f6e66c4048f135f914c09429c5a3db
#
_cell.length_a   1.000
_cell.length_b   1.000
_cell.length_c   1.000
_cell.angle_alpha   90.00
_cell.angle_beta   90.00
_cell.angle_gamma   90.00
#
_symmetry.space_group_name_H-M   'P 1'
#
loop_
_entity.id
_entity.type
_entity.pdbx_description
1 polymer ?
#
loop_
_entity_poly.entity_id
_entity_poly.type
_entity_poly.pdbx_seq_one_letter_code
_entity_poly.pdbx_strand_id
1 'polypeptide(L)'
;MQSRPGNPYDGHTLSDQIEQVERITGITVARAYVDRGYRGHGIEAEGRRIFISRQKRGITPTIRRELRRRAAIEPVIGHMKTDGHLGRNFLLGVDGDAINAVLAGAGHNLRLLRRWLIRLLCALFDLAQCRKLLTRPEPRALPDRLGV
;
A
#
# COMPACT_ATOMS: atom_id res chain seq x y z
N MET A 1 0.16 -9.07 -0.15
CA MET A 1 -0.50 -8.69 1.11
C MET A 1 -0.62 -9.92 1.98
N GLN A 2 -0.56 -9.75 3.29
CA GLN A 2 -0.69 -10.84 4.25
C GLN A 2 -1.73 -10.42 5.30
N SER A 3 -2.71 -11.27 5.57
CA SER A 3 -3.65 -11.14 6.68
C SER A 3 -3.19 -12.03 7.83
N ARG A 4 -3.35 -11.57 9.06
CA ARG A 4 -3.02 -12.33 10.26
C ARG A 4 -4.20 -12.33 11.20
N PRO A 5 -4.52 -13.44 11.86
CA PRO A 5 -5.58 -13.48 12.84
C PRO A 5 -5.18 -12.69 14.10
N GLY A 6 -6.14 -12.00 14.68
CA GLY A 6 -5.94 -11.16 15.85
C GLY A 6 -5.22 -9.84 15.54
N ASN A 7 -4.59 -9.27 16.55
CA ASN A 7 -3.79 -8.05 16.44
C ASN A 7 -2.38 -8.30 16.99
N PRO A 8 -1.53 -9.05 16.26
CA PRO A 8 -0.18 -9.33 16.71
C PRO A 8 0.64 -8.03 16.75
N TYR A 9 1.62 -7.98 17.65
CA TYR A 9 2.54 -6.86 17.72
C TYR A 9 3.37 -6.77 16.43
N ASP A 10 3.36 -5.60 15.80
CA ASP A 10 3.97 -5.39 14.48
C ASP A 10 5.45 -5.80 14.42
N GLY A 11 6.20 -5.54 15.48
CA GLY A 11 7.63 -5.90 15.55
C GLY A 11 7.90 -7.37 15.28
N HIS A 12 7.05 -8.28 15.77
CA HIS A 12 7.22 -9.73 15.57
C HIS A 12 6.89 -10.18 14.14
N THR A 13 6.15 -9.37 13.39
CA THR A 13 5.72 -9.73 12.04
C THR A 13 6.72 -9.31 10.95
N LEU A 14 7.72 -8.50 11.31
CA LEU A 14 8.62 -7.89 10.33
C LEU A 14 9.52 -8.93 9.62
N SER A 15 9.99 -9.95 10.33
CA SER A 15 10.82 -11.01 9.74
C SER A 15 10.09 -11.70 8.61
N ASP A 16 8.89 -12.18 8.89
CA ASP A 16 8.09 -12.91 7.90
C ASP A 16 7.71 -12.03 6.69
N GLN A 17 7.50 -10.72 6.93
CA GLN A 17 7.23 -9.77 5.84
C GLN A 17 8.45 -9.59 4.94
N ILE A 18 9.65 -9.49 5.51
CA ILE A 18 10.90 -9.38 4.75
C ILE A 18 11.12 -10.66 3.94
N GLU A 19 11.00 -11.83 4.57
CA GLU A 19 11.14 -13.12 3.88
C GLU A 19 10.13 -13.27 2.74
N GLN A 20 8.90 -12.85 2.93
CA GLN A 20 7.89 -12.84 1.87
C GLN A 20 8.30 -11.96 0.69
N VAL A 21 8.82 -10.76 0.96
CA VAL A 21 9.30 -9.85 -0.09
C VAL A 21 10.47 -10.47 -0.84
N GLU A 22 11.44 -11.03 -0.13
CA GLU A 22 12.61 -11.69 -0.73
C GLU A 22 12.21 -12.88 -1.60
N ARG A 23 11.27 -13.69 -1.11
CA ARG A 23 10.74 -14.84 -1.88
C ARG A 23 10.02 -14.41 -3.15
N ILE A 24 9.24 -13.33 -3.12
CA ILE A 24 8.48 -12.86 -4.27
C ILE A 24 9.36 -12.16 -5.29
N THR A 25 10.34 -11.38 -4.81
CA THR A 25 11.19 -10.55 -5.69
C THR A 25 12.48 -11.23 -6.12
N GLY A 26 12.92 -12.26 -5.41
CA GLY A 26 14.25 -12.86 -5.58
C GLY A 26 15.41 -11.94 -5.15
N ILE A 27 15.11 -10.83 -4.46
CA ILE A 27 16.10 -9.80 -4.10
C ILE A 27 16.25 -9.77 -2.58
N THR A 28 17.48 -9.84 -2.08
CA THR A 28 17.78 -9.71 -0.65
C THR A 28 17.56 -8.26 -0.19
N VAL A 29 16.78 -8.10 0.87
CA VAL A 29 16.47 -6.80 1.46
C VAL A 29 17.60 -6.31 2.35
N ALA A 30 18.41 -5.39 1.85
CA ALA A 30 19.49 -4.76 2.63
C ALA A 30 19.00 -3.68 3.59
N ARG A 31 17.89 -2.98 3.25
CA ARG A 31 17.34 -1.88 4.06
C ARG A 31 15.83 -1.94 4.10
N ALA A 32 15.26 -1.82 5.30
CA ALA A 32 13.82 -1.71 5.49
C ALA A 32 13.46 -0.39 6.20
N TYR A 33 12.39 0.23 5.76
CA TYR A 33 11.86 1.49 6.31
C TYR A 33 10.48 1.22 6.91
N VAL A 34 10.42 1.23 8.24
CA VAL A 34 9.23 0.78 8.97
C VAL A 34 8.64 1.91 9.83
N ASP A 35 7.42 1.70 10.30
CA ASP A 35 6.76 2.61 11.22
C ASP A 35 7.21 2.42 12.67
N ARG A 36 6.77 3.30 13.56
CA ARG A 36 7.06 3.26 14.98
C ARG A 36 6.54 2.00 15.67
N GLY A 37 5.45 1.41 15.18
CA GLY A 37 4.90 0.15 15.66
C GLY A 37 5.90 -1.02 15.63
N TYR A 38 6.92 -0.94 14.79
CA TYR A 38 7.95 -1.97 14.65
C TYR A 38 9.14 -1.81 15.61
N ARG A 39 9.05 -0.97 16.64
CA ARG A 39 10.10 -0.88 17.67
C ARG A 39 10.25 -2.21 18.39
N GLY A 40 11.49 -2.61 18.68
CA GLY A 40 11.76 -3.89 19.32
C GLY A 40 11.51 -5.11 18.41
N HIS A 41 11.71 -4.93 17.09
CA HIS A 41 11.52 -5.97 16.08
C HIS A 41 12.46 -7.18 16.22
N GLY A 42 13.51 -7.09 17.07
CA GLY A 42 14.46 -8.19 17.34
C GLY A 42 15.26 -8.67 16.12
N ILE A 43 15.16 -7.99 14.97
CA ILE A 43 15.90 -8.36 13.77
C ILE A 43 17.24 -7.65 13.81
N GLU A 44 18.20 -8.26 14.44
CA GLU A 44 19.62 -7.91 14.39
C GLU A 44 20.34 -8.84 13.43
N ALA A 45 19.73 -9.13 12.30
CA ALA A 45 20.29 -10.04 11.34
C ALA A 45 21.39 -9.39 10.49
N GLU A 46 22.46 -10.09 10.33
CA GLU A 46 23.65 -9.84 9.56
C GLU A 46 23.40 -9.00 8.28
N GLY A 47 23.90 -7.77 8.29
CA GLY A 47 23.90 -6.90 7.12
C GLY A 47 22.62 -6.14 6.81
N ARG A 48 21.49 -6.42 7.48
CA ARG A 48 20.25 -5.68 7.30
C ARG A 48 20.17 -4.44 8.17
N ARG A 49 19.70 -3.33 7.61
CA ARG A 49 19.51 -2.08 8.34
C ARG A 49 18.03 -1.70 8.35
N ILE A 50 17.45 -1.62 9.55
CA ILE A 50 16.06 -1.25 9.75
C ILE A 50 15.99 0.20 10.24
N PHE A 51 15.28 1.03 9.50
CA PHE A 51 15.08 2.45 9.81
C PHE A 51 13.63 2.67 10.26
N ILE A 52 13.49 3.11 11.50
CA ILE A 52 12.17 3.41 12.08
C ILE A 52 11.82 4.87 11.80
N SER A 53 10.57 5.13 11.39
CA SER A 53 10.11 6.49 11.12
C SER A 53 10.30 7.41 12.34
N ARG A 54 10.73 8.68 12.08
CA ARG A 54 11.10 9.70 13.08
C ARG A 54 12.34 9.36 13.93
N GLN A 55 13.15 8.40 13.53
CA GLN A 55 14.47 8.20 14.12
C GLN A 55 15.35 9.43 13.83
N LYS A 56 16.04 9.95 14.86
CA LYS A 56 16.90 11.14 14.73
C LYS A 56 18.37 10.79 14.48
N ARG A 57 18.87 9.68 15.05
CA ARG A 57 20.27 9.26 14.95
C ARG A 57 20.51 8.40 13.70
N GLY A 58 21.68 8.55 13.08
CA GLY A 58 22.10 7.73 11.92
C GLY A 58 21.35 8.02 10.62
N ILE A 59 20.69 9.18 10.49
CA ILE A 59 19.90 9.58 9.33
C ILE A 59 20.69 10.48 8.41
N THR A 60 21.16 9.92 7.29
CA THR A 60 21.74 10.71 6.19
C THR A 60 20.65 11.41 5.36
N PRO A 61 21.00 12.42 4.53
CA PRO A 61 20.05 13.06 3.61
C PRO A 61 19.35 12.06 2.69
N THR A 62 20.08 11.02 2.22
CA THR A 62 19.54 9.93 1.39
C THR A 62 18.49 9.13 2.14
N ILE A 63 18.79 8.66 3.36
CA ILE A 63 17.86 7.93 4.20
C ILE A 63 16.62 8.77 4.51
N ARG A 64 16.79 10.08 4.75
CA ARG A 64 15.67 11.01 4.97
C ARG A 64 14.76 11.12 3.75
N ARG A 65 15.31 11.10 2.54
CA ARG A 65 14.55 11.08 1.30
C ARG A 65 13.78 9.76 1.14
N GLU A 66 14.40 8.65 1.46
CA GLU A 66 13.76 7.32 1.40
C GLU A 66 12.62 7.17 2.43
N LEU A 67 12.81 7.68 3.65
CA LEU A 67 11.76 7.75 4.66
C LEU A 67 10.56 8.61 4.22
N ARG A 68 10.79 9.70 3.48
CA ARG A 68 9.71 10.51 2.89
C ARG A 68 8.97 9.74 1.79
N ARG A 69 9.67 8.95 0.98
CA ARG A 69 9.03 8.08 -0.03
C ARG A 69 8.12 7.03 0.60
N ARG A 70 8.48 6.54 1.79
CA ARG A 70 7.60 5.64 2.55
C ARG A 70 6.25 6.30 2.88
N ALA A 71 6.22 7.58 3.23
CA ALA A 71 4.98 8.29 3.53
C ALA A 71 3.99 8.29 2.33
N ALA A 72 4.47 8.10 1.10
CA ALA A 72 3.62 7.95 -0.08
C ALA A 72 2.76 6.67 -0.08
N ILE A 73 3.07 5.69 0.80
CA ILE A 73 2.27 4.47 0.95
C ILE A 73 0.97 4.76 1.71
N GLU A 74 0.96 5.72 2.63
CA GLU A 74 -0.21 6.03 3.46
C GLU A 74 -1.45 6.46 2.64
N PRO A 75 -1.34 7.37 1.64
CA PRO A 75 -2.45 7.66 0.74
C PRO A 75 -2.92 6.43 -0.06
N VAL A 76 -1.99 5.55 -0.48
CA VAL A 76 -2.34 4.33 -1.21
C VAL A 76 -3.20 3.41 -0.34
N ILE A 77 -2.79 3.20 0.92
CA ILE A 77 -3.57 2.41 1.90
C ILE A 77 -4.92 3.09 2.16
N GLY A 78 -4.96 4.42 2.27
CA GLY A 78 -6.19 5.20 2.38
C GLY A 78 -7.15 4.90 1.22
N HIS A 79 -6.68 5.02 -0.02
CA HIS A 79 -7.48 4.69 -1.21
C HIS A 79 -7.90 3.21 -1.26
N MET A 80 -7.06 2.29 -0.81
CA MET A 80 -7.46 0.88 -0.74
C MET A 80 -8.59 0.66 0.27
N LYS A 81 -8.61 1.41 1.37
CA LYS A 81 -9.68 1.33 2.40
C LYS A 81 -10.98 1.97 1.92
N THR A 82 -10.92 3.15 1.30
CA THR A 82 -12.11 3.89 0.85
C THR A 82 -12.65 3.36 -0.47
N ASP A 83 -11.81 3.35 -1.52
CA ASP A 83 -12.24 3.05 -2.89
C ASP A 83 -12.15 1.54 -3.19
N GLY A 84 -11.29 0.81 -2.46
CA GLY A 84 -11.06 -0.62 -2.61
C GLY A 84 -11.80 -1.49 -1.61
N HIS A 85 -12.62 -0.90 -0.74
CA HIS A 85 -13.37 -1.58 0.31
C HIS A 85 -12.52 -2.48 1.25
N LEU A 86 -11.20 -2.25 1.35
CA LEU A 86 -10.33 -3.02 2.24
C LEU A 86 -10.77 -2.94 3.72
N GLY A 87 -11.46 -1.85 4.12
CA GLY A 87 -12.01 -1.68 5.46
C GLY A 87 -13.34 -2.42 5.70
N ARG A 88 -13.93 -3.04 4.66
CA ARG A 88 -15.16 -3.82 4.76
C ARG A 88 -14.92 -5.23 4.22
N ASN A 89 -14.95 -6.20 5.10
CA ASN A 89 -14.87 -7.59 4.68
C ASN A 89 -16.27 -8.20 4.66
N PHE A 90 -16.68 -8.66 3.48
CA PHE A 90 -17.95 -9.38 3.29
C PHE A 90 -17.76 -10.91 3.35
N LEU A 91 -16.50 -11.36 3.42
CA LEU A 91 -16.13 -12.75 3.54
C LEU A 91 -15.87 -13.07 5.00
N LEU A 92 -16.27 -14.24 5.44
CA LEU A 92 -16.13 -14.68 6.83
C LEU A 92 -14.82 -15.43 7.06
N GLY A 93 -14.26 -15.28 8.26
CA GLY A 93 -13.10 -16.03 8.73
C GLY A 93 -11.76 -15.53 8.21
N VAL A 94 -10.70 -16.21 8.65
CA VAL A 94 -9.30 -15.83 8.36
C VAL A 94 -9.00 -15.89 6.87
N ASP A 95 -9.53 -16.88 6.18
CA ASP A 95 -9.35 -17.02 4.72
C ASP A 95 -10.08 -15.90 3.97
N GLY A 96 -11.28 -15.53 4.46
CA GLY A 96 -12.02 -14.38 3.94
C GLY A 96 -11.24 -13.07 4.06
N ASP A 97 -10.59 -12.82 5.19
CA ASP A 97 -9.73 -11.66 5.41
C ASP A 97 -8.53 -11.66 4.45
N ALA A 98 -7.89 -12.82 4.26
CA ALA A 98 -6.76 -12.97 3.35
C ALA A 98 -7.17 -12.71 1.90
N ILE A 99 -8.29 -13.29 1.46
CA ILE A 99 -8.84 -13.11 0.11
C ILE A 99 -9.20 -11.63 -0.12
N ASN A 100 -9.91 -11.00 0.84
CA ASN A 100 -10.27 -9.58 0.75
C ASN A 100 -9.04 -8.68 0.59
N ALA A 101 -7.98 -8.95 1.36
CA ALA A 101 -6.72 -8.20 1.26
C ALA A 101 -6.07 -8.33 -0.14
N VAL A 102 -6.05 -9.56 -0.69
CA VAL A 102 -5.50 -9.83 -2.03
C VAL A 102 -6.34 -9.15 -3.11
N LEU A 103 -7.67 -9.28 -3.05
CA LEU A 103 -8.58 -8.67 -4.02
C LEU A 103 -8.51 -7.15 -4.00
N ALA A 104 -8.44 -6.52 -2.82
CA ALA A 104 -8.28 -5.08 -2.70
C ALA A 104 -6.95 -4.60 -3.32
N GLY A 105 -5.85 -5.35 -3.09
CA GLY A 105 -4.54 -5.08 -3.69
C GLY A 105 -4.55 -5.24 -5.21
N ALA A 106 -5.14 -6.32 -5.71
CA ALA A 106 -5.29 -6.57 -7.15
C ALA A 106 -6.14 -5.47 -7.82
N GLY A 107 -7.26 -5.10 -7.22
CA GLY A 107 -8.12 -4.02 -7.71
C GLY A 107 -7.39 -2.67 -7.76
N HIS A 108 -6.55 -2.36 -6.75
CA HIS A 108 -5.70 -1.17 -6.78
C HIS A 108 -4.72 -1.20 -7.96
N ASN A 109 -4.01 -2.31 -8.14
CA ASN A 109 -3.04 -2.47 -9.23
C ASN A 109 -3.71 -2.38 -10.61
N LEU A 110 -4.88 -2.97 -10.79
CA LEU A 110 -5.65 -2.88 -12.04
C LEU A 110 -6.08 -1.43 -12.34
N ARG A 111 -6.48 -0.65 -11.31
CA ARG A 111 -6.77 0.78 -11.49
C ARG A 111 -5.54 1.58 -11.94
N LEU A 112 -4.37 1.28 -11.37
CA LEU A 112 -3.12 1.90 -11.80
C LEU A 112 -2.77 1.54 -13.24
N LEU A 113 -2.88 0.26 -13.61
CA LEU A 113 -2.64 -0.23 -14.96
C LEU A 113 -3.60 0.41 -15.97
N ARG A 114 -4.89 0.50 -15.64
CA ARG A 114 -5.90 1.19 -16.47
C ARG A 114 -5.54 2.65 -16.69
N ARG A 115 -5.14 3.39 -15.64
CA ARG A 115 -4.72 4.80 -15.77
C ARG A 115 -3.49 4.95 -16.66
N TRP A 116 -2.53 4.05 -16.50
CA TRP A 116 -1.32 4.03 -17.33
C TRP A 116 -1.67 3.77 -18.80
N LEU A 117 -2.51 2.76 -19.07
CA LEU A 117 -2.96 2.41 -20.40
C LEU A 117 -3.72 3.57 -21.07
N ILE A 118 -4.62 4.24 -20.36
CA ILE A 118 -5.32 5.41 -20.89
C ILE A 118 -4.33 6.52 -21.27
N ARG A 119 -3.33 6.80 -20.41
CA ARG A 119 -2.30 7.79 -20.70
C ARG A 119 -1.50 7.42 -21.96
N LEU A 120 -1.13 6.15 -22.08
CA LEU A 120 -0.42 5.64 -23.25
C LEU A 120 -1.26 5.80 -24.52
N LEU A 121 -2.53 5.40 -24.49
CA LEU A 121 -3.44 5.56 -25.62
C LEU A 121 -3.66 7.04 -25.98
N CYS A 122 -3.82 7.92 -25.00
CA CYS A 122 -3.91 9.36 -25.25
C CYS A 122 -2.65 9.90 -25.92
N ALA A 123 -1.47 9.46 -25.46
CA ALA A 123 -0.21 9.87 -26.08
C ALA A 123 -0.05 9.36 -27.52
N LEU A 124 -0.52 8.14 -27.80
CA LEU A 124 -0.44 7.54 -29.14
C LEU A 124 -1.44 8.17 -30.13
N PHE A 125 -2.62 8.55 -29.67
CA PHE A 125 -3.68 9.04 -30.56
C PHE A 125 -3.88 10.55 -30.53
N ASP A 126 -3.08 11.29 -29.73
CA ASP A 126 -3.15 12.77 -29.58
C ASP A 126 -4.59 13.28 -29.36
N LEU A 127 -5.38 12.48 -28.63
CA LEU A 127 -6.78 12.76 -28.42
C LEU A 127 -6.96 13.81 -27.31
N ALA A 128 -7.13 15.09 -27.69
CA ALA A 128 -7.48 16.17 -26.77
C ALA A 128 -8.71 15.84 -25.88
N GLN A 129 -9.60 14.97 -26.35
CA GLN A 129 -10.76 14.47 -25.61
C GLN A 129 -10.41 13.52 -24.47
N CYS A 130 -9.30 12.80 -24.53
CA CYS A 130 -8.86 11.91 -23.45
C CYS A 130 -8.54 12.67 -22.17
N ARG A 131 -8.11 13.93 -22.26
CA ARG A 131 -7.91 14.81 -21.11
C ARG A 131 -9.19 14.98 -20.27
N LYS A 132 -10.35 15.07 -20.93
CA LYS A 132 -11.64 15.19 -20.26
C LYS A 132 -12.06 13.96 -19.47
N LEU A 133 -11.63 12.76 -19.92
CA LEU A 133 -11.88 11.50 -19.22
C LEU A 133 -11.06 11.37 -17.92
N LEU A 134 -9.85 11.95 -17.91
CA LEU A 134 -8.96 11.92 -16.75
C LEU A 134 -9.34 12.95 -15.66
N THR A 135 -10.00 14.05 -16.08
CA THR A 135 -10.40 15.15 -15.19
C THR A 135 -11.87 15.11 -14.79
N ARG A 136 -12.62 14.11 -15.25
CA ARG A 136 -14.04 13.98 -14.89
C ARG A 136 -14.13 13.76 -13.38
N PRO A 137 -14.75 14.69 -12.63
CA PRO A 137 -14.99 14.49 -11.20
C PRO A 137 -15.86 13.24 -11.04
N GLU A 138 -15.58 12.45 -10.03
CA GLU A 138 -16.44 11.34 -9.63
C GLU A 138 -17.88 11.85 -9.48
N PRO A 139 -18.88 11.12 -9.97
CA PRO A 139 -20.26 11.51 -9.77
C PRO A 139 -20.48 11.67 -8.26
N ARG A 140 -20.91 12.87 -7.85
CA ARG A 140 -21.33 13.13 -6.47
C ARG A 140 -22.31 12.03 -6.09
N ALA A 141 -22.01 11.33 -5.01
CA ALA A 141 -22.95 10.41 -4.39
C ALA A 141 -24.31 11.13 -4.25
N LEU A 142 -25.35 10.53 -4.78
CA LEU A 142 -26.72 11.02 -4.63
C LEU A 142 -26.98 11.24 -3.15
N PRO A 143 -27.56 12.39 -2.75
CA PRO A 143 -27.96 12.60 -1.37
C PRO A 143 -28.99 11.51 -1.01
N ASP A 144 -28.73 10.87 0.11
CA ASP A 144 -29.63 9.89 0.73
C ASP A 144 -30.99 10.56 0.97
N ARG A 145 -31.93 10.38 0.03
CA ARG A 145 -33.34 10.70 0.23
C ARG A 145 -34.02 9.51 0.87
N LEU A 146 -33.86 9.36 2.16
CA LEU A 146 -34.80 8.61 3.00
C LEU A 146 -34.95 9.39 4.32
N GLY A 147 -35.68 10.45 4.28
CA GLY A 147 -36.38 10.98 5.42
C GLY A 147 -37.86 10.65 5.25
N VAL A 148 -38.34 9.71 6.02
CA VAL A 148 -39.67 9.62 6.64
C VAL A 148 -39.51 8.76 7.87
#